data_d512864ef0bf3705a3efc1d9885c6c28
#
_entry.id   d512864ef0bf3705a3efc1d9885c6c28
#
_cell.length_a   1.000
_cell.length_b   1.000
_cell.length_c   1.000
_cell.angle_alpha   90.00
_cell.angle_beta   90.00
_cell.angle_gamma   90.00
#
_symmetry.space_group_name_H-M   'P 1'
#
loop_
_entity.id
_entity.type
_entity.pdbx_description
1 polymer ?
#
loop_
_entity_poly.entity_id
_entity_poly.type
_entity_poly.pdbx_seq_one_letter_code
_entity_poly.pdbx_strand_id
1 'polypeptide(L)'
;MYAIAVGYSQTYFSDDEKIFNPESALFSHCVNEMSHFVKLIGGLQETVFGLSGIGDLHVTSGTGRNGLLGNLLAKNRTYEDIMSKELKDETVEGAQTIRELDHLFNKLVKQNKLPILDSLVRCICQNEKLHIPWNDLNI
;
A
#
# COMPACT_ATOMS: atom_id res chain seq x y z
N MET A 1 1.46 -5.69 -1.52
CA MET A 1 1.05 -4.36 -2.04
C MET A 1 0.73 -3.38 -0.90
N TYR A 2 -0.30 -3.59 -0.11
CA TYR A 2 -0.74 -2.67 0.95
C TYR A 2 0.32 -2.33 2.01
N ALA A 3 1.33 -3.18 2.21
CA ALA A 3 2.47 -2.91 3.08
C ALA A 3 3.26 -1.65 2.67
N ILE A 4 3.20 -1.26 1.38
CA ILE A 4 3.79 0.00 0.90
C ILE A 4 3.06 1.20 1.52
N ALA A 5 1.73 1.18 1.55
CA ALA A 5 0.94 2.26 2.14
C ALA A 5 1.15 2.35 3.66
N VAL A 6 1.20 1.21 4.36
CA VAL A 6 1.48 1.18 5.80
C VAL A 6 2.88 1.73 6.08
N GLY A 7 3.91 1.27 5.37
CA GLY A 7 5.28 1.79 5.49
C GLY A 7 5.37 3.29 5.22
N TYR A 8 4.61 3.81 4.24
CA TYR A 8 4.51 5.24 3.99
C TYR A 8 4.04 6.01 5.24
N SER A 9 2.99 5.55 5.91
CA SER A 9 2.44 6.23 7.08
C SER A 9 3.39 6.24 8.27
N GLN A 10 4.21 5.21 8.44
CA GLN A 10 5.22 5.12 9.51
C GLN A 10 6.23 6.26 9.45
N THR A 11 6.61 6.70 8.25
CA THR A 11 7.57 7.80 8.07
C THR A 11 6.89 9.15 7.94
N TYR A 12 5.76 9.23 7.23
CA TYR A 12 5.08 10.50 6.95
C TYR A 12 4.63 11.22 8.22
N PHE A 13 4.23 10.49 9.26
CA PHE A 13 3.75 11.04 10.53
C PHE A 13 4.76 10.96 11.68
N SER A 14 6.00 10.49 11.43
CA SER A 14 7.00 10.28 12.48
C SER A 14 7.38 11.56 13.24
N ASP A 15 7.27 12.72 12.61
CA ASP A 15 7.65 14.01 13.19
C ASP A 15 6.49 14.75 13.89
N ASP A 16 5.27 14.21 13.87
CA ASP A 16 4.10 14.83 14.47
C ASP A 16 3.71 14.13 15.79
N GLU A 17 4.24 14.62 16.90
CA GLU A 17 3.99 14.10 18.25
C GLU A 17 2.51 14.14 18.69
N LYS A 18 1.65 14.85 17.96
CA LYS A 18 0.23 15.05 18.31
C LYS A 18 -0.71 14.10 17.61
N ILE A 19 -0.28 13.40 16.55
CA ILE A 19 -1.14 12.51 15.78
C ILE A 19 -0.93 11.07 16.26
N PHE A 20 -1.72 10.68 17.24
CA PHE A 20 -1.79 9.29 17.70
C PHE A 20 -2.56 8.45 16.67
N ASN A 21 -1.91 7.41 16.13
CA ASN A 21 -2.47 6.30 15.35
C ASN A 21 -2.82 6.47 13.85
N PRO A 22 -2.25 7.37 13.03
CA PRO A 22 -2.52 7.30 11.60
C PRO A 22 -2.03 5.98 10.97
N GLU A 23 -0.92 5.42 11.46
CA GLU A 23 -0.45 4.10 11.04
C GLU A 23 -1.47 3.01 11.36
N SER A 24 -1.96 2.96 12.61
CA SER A 24 -2.95 1.96 13.03
C SER A 24 -4.27 2.09 12.28
N ALA A 25 -4.72 3.33 12.03
CA ALA A 25 -5.91 3.60 11.22
C ALA A 25 -5.71 3.11 9.79
N LEU A 26 -4.59 3.49 9.15
CA LEU A 26 -4.30 3.05 7.79
C LEU A 26 -4.13 1.53 7.70
N PHE A 27 -3.47 0.90 8.68
CA PHE A 27 -3.36 -0.55 8.77
C PHE A 27 -4.75 -1.21 8.74
N SER A 28 -5.68 -0.74 9.58
CA SER A 28 -7.04 -1.24 9.64
C SER A 28 -7.78 -1.05 8.30
N HIS A 29 -7.62 0.09 7.65
CA HIS A 29 -8.20 0.34 6.33
C HIS A 29 -7.59 -0.55 5.26
N CYS A 30 -6.27 -0.80 5.29
CA CYS A 30 -5.62 -1.75 4.39
C CYS A 30 -6.19 -3.17 4.56
N VAL A 31 -6.42 -3.62 5.79
CA VAL A 31 -7.03 -4.94 6.06
C VAL A 31 -8.46 -5.02 5.49
N ASN A 32 -9.26 -3.98 5.71
CA ASN A 32 -10.63 -3.92 5.19
C ASN A 32 -10.65 -3.92 3.66
N GLU A 33 -9.78 -3.12 3.03
CA GLU A 33 -9.69 -3.06 1.57
C GLU A 33 -9.14 -4.37 0.98
N MET A 34 -8.15 -5.00 1.64
CA MET A 34 -7.68 -6.36 1.28
C MET A 34 -8.82 -7.38 1.31
N SER A 35 -9.65 -7.36 2.36
CA SER A 35 -10.79 -8.26 2.49
C SER A 35 -11.80 -8.07 1.36
N HIS A 36 -12.09 -6.81 1.05
CA HIS A 36 -12.96 -6.47 -0.09
C HIS A 36 -12.34 -6.91 -1.43
N PHE A 37 -11.06 -6.61 -1.65
CA PHE A 37 -10.32 -7.02 -2.84
C PHE A 37 -10.32 -8.54 -3.04
N VAL A 38 -10.02 -9.32 -1.99
CA VAL A 38 -10.02 -10.78 -2.04
C VAL A 38 -11.39 -11.33 -2.46
N LYS A 39 -12.49 -10.75 -1.93
CA LYS A 39 -13.85 -11.09 -2.36
C LYS A 39 -14.10 -10.79 -3.84
N LEU A 40 -13.65 -9.63 -4.34
CA LEU A 40 -13.85 -9.22 -5.73
C LEU A 40 -13.16 -10.18 -6.72
N ILE A 41 -12.03 -10.78 -6.35
CA ILE A 41 -11.33 -11.76 -7.17
C ILE A 41 -11.76 -13.21 -6.91
N GLY A 42 -12.85 -13.43 -6.14
CA GLY A 42 -13.41 -14.75 -5.87
C GLY A 42 -12.76 -15.53 -4.73
N GLY A 43 -11.94 -14.90 -3.91
CA GLY A 43 -11.32 -15.50 -2.73
C GLY A 43 -12.22 -15.43 -1.48
N LEU A 44 -11.76 -16.13 -0.42
CA LEU A 44 -12.43 -16.14 0.89
C LEU A 44 -11.91 -14.99 1.76
N GLN A 45 -12.80 -14.08 2.18
CA GLN A 45 -12.43 -12.91 2.99
C GLN A 45 -11.78 -13.29 4.32
N GLU A 46 -12.17 -14.42 4.91
CA GLU A 46 -11.65 -14.91 6.18
C GLU A 46 -10.14 -15.18 6.14
N THR A 47 -9.58 -15.50 4.97
CA THR A 47 -8.14 -15.74 4.81
C THR A 47 -7.30 -14.48 5.08
N VAL A 48 -7.89 -13.29 4.89
CA VAL A 48 -7.23 -12.01 5.16
C VAL A 48 -6.96 -11.82 6.64
N PHE A 49 -7.82 -12.34 7.51
CA PHE A 49 -7.69 -12.20 8.96
C PHE A 49 -6.70 -13.20 9.59
N GLY A 50 -6.12 -14.08 8.79
CA GLY A 50 -5.12 -15.04 9.20
C GLY A 50 -3.68 -14.58 8.95
N LEU A 51 -2.75 -15.53 9.10
CA LEU A 51 -1.31 -15.29 8.93
C LEU A 51 -0.95 -14.79 7.52
N SER A 52 -1.61 -15.32 6.48
CA SER A 52 -1.37 -14.96 5.07
C SER A 52 -1.90 -13.56 4.68
N GLY A 53 -2.70 -12.94 5.51
CA GLY A 53 -3.23 -11.59 5.31
C GLY A 53 -2.65 -10.60 6.32
N ILE A 54 -3.29 -10.46 7.47
CA ILE A 54 -2.87 -9.51 8.53
C ILE A 54 -1.45 -9.80 9.02
N GLY A 55 -1.09 -11.08 9.21
CA GLY A 55 0.24 -11.46 9.68
C GLY A 55 1.33 -11.03 8.70
N ASP A 56 1.15 -11.34 7.42
CA ASP A 56 2.09 -10.94 6.36
C ASP A 56 2.14 -9.41 6.21
N LEU A 57 0.99 -8.73 6.21
CA LEU A 57 0.94 -7.28 6.16
C LEU A 57 1.75 -6.64 7.27
N HIS A 58 1.62 -7.14 8.50
CA HIS A 58 2.34 -6.62 9.67
C HIS A 58 3.86 -6.77 9.52
N VAL A 59 4.32 -7.98 9.20
CA VAL A 59 5.76 -8.25 9.06
C VAL A 59 6.35 -7.47 7.87
N THR A 60 5.67 -7.50 6.74
CA THR A 60 6.16 -6.91 5.49
C THR A 60 6.19 -5.38 5.53
N SER A 61 5.25 -4.74 6.26
CA SER A 61 5.26 -3.29 6.43
C SER A 61 6.38 -2.80 7.36
N GLY A 62 6.74 -3.59 8.37
CA GLY A 62 7.77 -3.20 9.35
C GLY A 62 9.20 -3.44 8.87
N THR A 63 9.46 -4.60 8.26
CA THR A 63 10.84 -5.04 7.94
C THR A 63 11.07 -5.40 6.49
N GLY A 64 10.00 -5.50 5.69
CA GLY A 64 10.07 -5.94 4.29
C GLY A 64 10.40 -4.80 3.32
N ARG A 65 10.80 -5.19 2.09
CA ARG A 65 11.10 -4.25 1.00
C ARG A 65 9.90 -3.40 0.59
N ASN A 66 8.69 -3.92 0.70
CA ASN A 66 7.46 -3.13 0.49
C ASN A 66 7.33 -1.99 1.51
N GLY A 67 7.59 -2.26 2.80
CA GLY A 67 7.59 -1.23 3.84
C GLY A 67 8.70 -0.20 3.61
N LEU A 68 9.91 -0.65 3.25
CA LEU A 68 11.02 0.23 2.92
C LEU A 68 10.69 1.17 1.74
N LEU A 69 10.08 0.64 0.67
CA LEU A 69 9.61 1.48 -0.45
C LEU A 69 8.62 2.54 0.06
N GLY A 70 7.66 2.15 0.89
CA GLY A 70 6.70 3.08 1.50
C GLY A 70 7.39 4.20 2.28
N ASN A 71 8.35 3.85 3.14
CA ASN A 71 9.14 4.82 3.92
C ASN A 71 9.90 5.82 3.03
N LEU A 72 10.42 5.37 1.89
CA LEU A 72 11.13 6.24 0.95
C LEU A 72 10.16 7.15 0.17
N LEU A 73 8.98 6.64 -0.22
CA LEU A 73 7.93 7.42 -0.87
C LEU A 73 7.40 8.54 0.04
N ALA A 74 7.36 8.33 1.35
CA ALA A 74 6.93 9.34 2.34
C ALA A 74 7.83 10.58 2.36
N LYS A 75 9.06 10.48 1.85
CA LYS A 75 10.00 11.59 1.69
C LYS A 75 9.72 12.45 0.45
N ASN A 76 8.48 12.46 -0.02
CA ASN A 76 8.02 13.24 -1.17
C ASN A 76 8.72 12.88 -2.50
N ARG A 77 9.12 11.63 -2.66
CA ARG A 77 9.81 11.08 -3.82
C ARG A 77 8.87 10.26 -4.70
N THR A 78 9.26 10.03 -5.95
CA THR A 78 8.53 9.16 -6.87
C THR A 78 9.09 7.74 -6.88
N TYR A 79 8.28 6.79 -7.36
CA TYR A 79 8.66 5.39 -7.47
C TYR A 79 9.92 5.20 -8.33
N GLU A 80 9.97 5.81 -9.53
CA GLU A 80 11.11 5.67 -10.44
C GLU A 80 12.41 6.26 -9.87
N ASP A 81 12.32 7.39 -9.16
CA ASP A 81 13.49 7.98 -8.50
C ASP A 81 14.09 7.02 -7.46
N ILE A 82 13.25 6.38 -6.64
CA ILE A 82 13.68 5.43 -5.63
C ILE A 82 14.25 4.15 -6.25
N MET A 83 13.56 3.60 -7.25
CA MET A 83 14.01 2.37 -7.93
C MET A 83 15.27 2.56 -8.75
N SER A 84 15.57 3.77 -9.18
CA SER A 84 16.82 4.07 -9.91
C SER A 84 18.02 4.31 -8.98
N LYS A 85 17.80 4.48 -7.69
CA LYS A 85 18.84 4.82 -6.68
C LYS A 85 18.91 3.76 -5.58
N GLU A 86 18.15 3.94 -4.50
CA GLU A 86 18.28 3.12 -3.28
C GLU A 86 17.84 1.67 -3.47
N LEU A 87 16.86 1.42 -4.34
CA LEU A 87 16.32 0.08 -4.60
C LEU A 87 16.64 -0.43 -6.00
N LYS A 88 17.73 0.09 -6.62
CA LYS A 88 18.10 -0.22 -8.01
C LYS A 88 18.27 -1.72 -8.28
N ASP A 89 18.85 -2.45 -7.35
CA ASP A 89 19.14 -3.88 -7.49
C ASP A 89 18.16 -4.76 -6.68
N GLU A 90 17.09 -4.16 -6.18
CA GLU A 90 16.09 -4.83 -5.34
C GLU A 90 14.80 -5.11 -6.09
N THR A 91 14.21 -6.27 -5.80
CA THR A 91 12.84 -6.58 -6.22
C THR A 91 11.88 -6.23 -5.09
N VAL A 92 10.95 -5.30 -5.35
CA VAL A 92 9.85 -4.97 -4.44
C VAL A 92 8.59 -5.67 -4.95
N GLU A 93 8.28 -6.82 -4.38
CA GLU A 93 7.26 -7.75 -4.90
C GLU A 93 5.88 -7.11 -5.02
N GLY A 94 5.50 -6.27 -4.05
CA GLY A 94 4.20 -5.57 -4.10
C GLY A 94 4.11 -4.57 -5.25
N ALA A 95 5.19 -3.86 -5.53
CA ALA A 95 5.26 -2.93 -6.66
C ALA A 95 5.31 -3.68 -7.99
N GLN A 96 6.07 -4.77 -8.07
CA GLN A 96 6.11 -5.62 -9.24
C GLN A 96 4.72 -6.19 -9.57
N THR A 97 4.01 -6.71 -8.57
CA THR A 97 2.63 -7.22 -8.73
C THR A 97 1.69 -6.14 -9.27
N ILE A 98 1.79 -4.90 -8.77
CA ILE A 98 0.97 -3.78 -9.25
C ILE A 98 1.26 -3.51 -10.72
N ARG A 99 2.52 -3.50 -11.15
CA ARG A 99 2.90 -3.26 -12.54
C ARG A 99 2.47 -4.38 -13.48
N GLU A 100 2.65 -5.63 -13.07
CA GLU A 100 2.27 -6.80 -13.88
C GLU A 100 0.74 -6.91 -14.04
N LEU A 101 -0.02 -6.50 -13.05
CA LEU A 101 -1.48 -6.54 -13.04
C LEU A 101 -2.15 -5.17 -13.26
N ASP A 102 -1.41 -4.19 -13.77
CA ASP A 102 -1.90 -2.81 -13.95
C ASP A 102 -3.26 -2.73 -14.65
N HIS A 103 -3.42 -3.45 -15.75
CA HIS A 103 -4.70 -3.47 -16.49
C HIS A 103 -5.88 -3.98 -15.63
N LEU A 104 -5.65 -5.05 -14.85
CA LEU A 104 -6.65 -5.62 -13.95
C LEU A 104 -6.98 -4.64 -12.82
N PHE A 105 -5.97 -4.06 -12.19
CA PHE A 105 -6.15 -3.15 -11.08
C PHE A 105 -6.83 -1.86 -11.51
N ASN A 106 -6.46 -1.27 -12.63
CA ASN A 106 -7.16 -0.10 -13.18
C ASN A 106 -8.65 -0.38 -13.46
N LYS A 107 -9.00 -1.58 -13.90
CA LYS A 107 -10.40 -1.98 -14.05
C LYS A 107 -11.10 -2.10 -12.70
N LEU A 108 -10.47 -2.76 -11.74
CA LEU A 108 -11.04 -2.99 -10.40
C LEU A 108 -11.26 -1.67 -9.64
N VAL A 109 -10.27 -0.78 -9.60
CA VAL A 109 -10.38 0.49 -8.87
C VAL A 109 -11.43 1.42 -9.47
N LYS A 110 -11.64 1.39 -10.80
CA LYS A 110 -12.71 2.17 -11.48
C LYS A 110 -14.12 1.66 -11.17
N GLN A 111 -14.27 0.37 -10.90
CA GLN A 111 -15.58 -0.27 -10.68
C GLN A 111 -15.93 -0.44 -9.21
N ASN A 112 -14.95 -0.35 -8.32
CA ASN A 112 -15.10 -0.64 -6.90
C ASN A 112 -14.40 0.43 -6.07
N LYS A 113 -14.84 0.59 -4.81
CA LYS A 113 -14.19 1.50 -3.87
C LYS A 113 -12.93 0.84 -3.28
N LEU A 114 -11.80 1.02 -3.94
CA LEU A 114 -10.47 0.55 -3.53
C LEU A 114 -9.50 1.74 -3.51
N PRO A 115 -9.71 2.74 -2.64
CA PRO A 115 -9.00 4.02 -2.70
C PRO A 115 -7.49 3.89 -2.42
N ILE A 116 -7.08 2.98 -1.53
CA ILE A 116 -5.67 2.76 -1.23
C ILE A 116 -4.99 2.09 -2.43
N LEU A 117 -5.61 1.07 -3.02
CA LEU A 117 -5.08 0.41 -4.21
C LEU A 117 -4.99 1.36 -5.40
N ASP A 118 -5.99 2.23 -5.60
CA ASP A 118 -5.96 3.27 -6.65
C ASP A 118 -4.74 4.18 -6.49
N SER A 119 -4.50 4.67 -5.28
CA SER A 119 -3.34 5.51 -4.98
C SER A 119 -2.01 4.79 -5.22
N LEU A 120 -1.92 3.51 -4.86
CA LEU A 120 -0.72 2.69 -5.12
C LEU A 120 -0.51 2.45 -6.63
N VAL A 121 -1.57 2.19 -7.38
CA VAL A 121 -1.50 2.01 -8.85
C VAL A 121 -1.01 3.30 -9.52
N ARG A 122 -1.57 4.45 -9.17
CA ARG A 122 -1.11 5.74 -9.72
C ARG A 122 0.34 6.05 -9.35
N CYS A 123 0.71 5.79 -8.11
CA CYS A 123 2.09 5.99 -7.67
C CYS A 123 3.09 5.13 -8.46
N ILE A 124 2.80 3.84 -8.62
CA ILE A 124 3.76 2.88 -9.19
C ILE A 124 3.71 2.83 -10.71
N CYS A 125 2.52 2.90 -11.32
CA CYS A 125 2.36 2.77 -12.77
C CYS A 125 2.40 4.11 -13.51
N GLN A 126 2.00 5.21 -12.85
CA GLN A 126 1.97 6.56 -13.44
C GLN A 126 3.04 7.49 -12.86
N ASN A 127 3.88 6.96 -11.96
CA ASN A 127 4.96 7.68 -11.28
C ASN A 127 4.50 8.94 -10.53
N GLU A 128 3.24 8.95 -10.05
CA GLU A 128 2.74 10.01 -9.18
C GLU A 128 3.34 9.88 -7.78
N LYS A 129 3.37 10.97 -7.02
CA LYS A 129 3.70 10.90 -5.60
C LYS A 129 2.62 10.14 -4.85
N LEU A 130 3.01 9.28 -3.93
CA LEU A 130 2.02 8.54 -3.13
C LEU A 130 1.25 9.53 -2.24
N HIS A 131 -0.06 9.43 -2.31
CA HIS A 131 -0.97 10.19 -1.47
C HIS A 131 -2.02 9.27 -0.89
N ILE A 132 -2.11 9.21 0.43
CA ILE A 132 -3.14 8.40 1.10
C ILE A 132 -4.46 9.16 1.08
N PRO A 133 -5.54 8.57 0.53
CA PRO A 133 -6.82 9.24 0.34
C PRO A 133 -7.66 9.23 1.63
N TRP A 134 -7.17 9.88 2.70
CA TRP A 134 -7.79 9.86 4.03
C TRP A 134 -9.29 10.19 4.04
N ASN A 135 -9.72 11.12 3.18
CA ASN A 135 -11.11 11.53 3.09
C ASN A 135 -12.03 10.48 2.47
N ASP A 136 -11.47 9.53 1.74
CA ASP A 136 -12.21 8.44 1.07
C ASP A 136 -12.21 7.14 1.89
N LEU A 137 -11.41 7.11 2.96
CA LEU A 137 -11.40 6.01 3.90
C LEU A 137 -12.61 6.15 4.83
N ASN A 138 -13.59 5.25 4.68
CA ASN A 138 -14.73 5.22 5.58
C ASN A 138 -14.25 4.86 6.99
N ILE A 139 -14.37 5.79 7.89
CA ILE A 139 -14.12 5.61 9.33
C ILE A 139 -15.38 5.02 9.97
#